data_410b091a730743ad11bf5458cbd893c4
#
_entry.id   410b091a730743ad11bf5458cbd893c4
#
_cell.length_a   1.000
_cell.length_b   1.000
_cell.length_c   1.000
_cell.angle_alpha   90.00
_cell.angle_beta   90.00
_cell.angle_gamma   90.00
#
_symmetry.space_group_name_H-M   'P 1'
#
loop_
_entity.id
_entity.type
_entity.pdbx_description
1 polymer ?
#
loop_
_entity_poly.entity_id
_entity_poly.type
_entity_poly.pdbx_seq_one_letter_code
_entity_poly.pdbx_strand_id
1 'polypeptide(L)'
;MFRKKLVLILVAVGLLVVSGVAYGAWQGPLSSSSSPVTPTPAYQTSLVRRADLSISVIGSGKVVASQTVDLSFPVSGKVATLNVQLGDQVKAGDVLAVLDGVDVLKQAVANQQLALASAQKTLDDLQTNAAGNLAAALAAQINAQKAYDTAKVSVHYKGDNRCGYDKTLAYYFQYMDYKGQADYWENYLHDPGDTDYGHDYILQNLIPLRKSRDIAYVNWVYCQGFTDQEILTSQSNFKLASANLDQAKAQYALLQANNGIDPNAVQIAQAGVKNAALQLKQAQDNLAGATLVSPVAGTVTAGNGAVGQTAGTTAFITLAEMDNPQVQVNIDESDMQNFAVGCPAQVSFTSSTAKPIAGTVTEVSPELVTSRSVTYVQGLVQLDKTALAGTTLPLGLDVSATVTCRSAKNALEIPTQALYEPAGKSAYVYVLDAQGNPVQRDVVFGLKITAFVEIKSGLSVGERVVTTPLP
;
A
#
# COMPACT_ATOMS: atom_id res chain seq x y z
N MET A 1 -17.73 63.19 51.24
CA MET A 1 -17.19 64.43 51.73
C MET A 1 -15.66 64.55 51.60
N PHE A 2 -15.02 63.68 50.84
CA PHE A 2 -13.55 63.65 50.70
C PHE A 2 -13.00 64.11 49.32
N ARG A 3 -13.86 64.40 48.34
CA ARG A 3 -13.42 64.83 47.00
C ARG A 3 -13.24 66.34 46.78
N LYS A 4 -13.68 67.17 47.71
CA LYS A 4 -13.55 68.68 47.62
C LYS A 4 -12.29 69.23 48.24
N LYS A 5 -11.53 68.49 49.07
CA LYS A 5 -10.30 69.00 49.75
C LYS A 5 -9.03 68.76 48.93
N LEU A 6 -9.05 67.83 47.88
CA LEU A 6 -7.88 67.58 47.08
C LEU A 6 -7.63 68.60 45.96
N VAL A 7 -8.69 69.23 45.45
CA VAL A 7 -8.61 70.28 44.41
C VAL A 7 -8.04 71.59 44.90
N LEU A 8 -8.24 71.93 46.18
CA LEU A 8 -7.72 73.17 46.79
C LEU A 8 -6.21 73.17 47.11
N ILE A 9 -5.60 71.99 47.28
CA ILE A 9 -4.15 71.82 47.51
C ILE A 9 -3.37 71.93 46.21
N LEU A 10 -3.91 71.51 45.07
CA LEU A 10 -3.23 71.60 43.76
C LEU A 10 -3.24 73.01 43.16
N VAL A 11 -4.18 73.85 43.51
CA VAL A 11 -4.21 75.28 43.09
C VAL A 11 -3.24 76.14 43.89
N ALA A 12 -2.96 75.82 45.17
CA ALA A 12 -2.01 76.57 46.03
C ALA A 12 -0.54 76.30 45.69
N VAL A 13 -0.20 75.09 45.12
CA VAL A 13 1.17 74.79 44.71
C VAL A 13 1.50 75.38 43.34
N GLY A 14 0.49 75.59 42.47
CA GLY A 14 0.66 76.17 41.11
C GLY A 14 0.99 77.66 41.13
N LEU A 15 0.63 78.40 42.22
CA LEU A 15 0.86 79.86 42.36
C LEU A 15 2.22 80.27 42.98
N LEU A 16 2.96 79.32 43.57
CA LEU A 16 4.28 79.59 44.16
C LEU A 16 5.44 79.34 43.14
N VAL A 17 5.21 78.71 41.99
CA VAL A 17 6.26 78.46 40.97
C VAL A 17 6.36 79.62 39.97
N VAL A 18 5.33 80.51 39.85
CA VAL A 18 5.33 81.58 38.85
C VAL A 18 6.00 82.86 39.41
N SER A 19 6.22 82.96 40.73
CA SER A 19 6.83 84.18 41.36
C SER A 19 8.37 84.10 41.49
N GLY A 20 9.01 82.96 41.09
CA GLY A 20 10.47 82.79 41.22
C GLY A 20 11.32 83.16 40.00
N VAL A 21 10.72 83.49 38.89
CA VAL A 21 11.45 83.67 37.59
C VAL A 21 11.61 85.16 37.18
N ALA A 22 11.07 86.12 37.96
CA ALA A 22 11.06 87.51 37.57
C ALA A 22 12.14 88.40 38.25
N TYR A 23 13.11 87.89 39.00
CA TYR A 23 14.09 88.72 39.76
C TYR A 23 15.57 88.49 39.37
N GLY A 24 15.88 88.10 38.14
CA GLY A 24 17.24 87.81 37.72
C GLY A 24 17.73 88.50 36.44
N ALA A 25 17.07 89.53 35.96
CA ALA A 25 17.42 90.20 34.71
C ALA A 25 17.66 91.67 34.86
N TRP A 26 18.66 92.07 35.66
CA TRP A 26 19.21 93.42 35.49
C TRP A 26 20.60 93.52 36.09
N GLN A 27 21.65 93.42 35.29
CA GLN A 27 22.92 94.16 35.26
C GLN A 27 23.84 93.57 34.15
N GLY A 28 23.99 94.32 33.07
CA GLY A 28 25.12 94.15 32.16
C GLY A 28 26.37 94.89 32.75
N PRO A 29 27.54 94.89 32.13
CA PRO A 29 27.78 95.38 30.78
C PRO A 29 28.95 94.72 30.00
N LEU A 30 28.88 94.85 28.68
CA LEU A 30 29.88 95.28 27.70
C LEU A 30 31.16 94.49 27.39
N SER A 31 31.21 94.07 26.09
CA SER A 31 32.35 94.09 25.14
C SER A 31 33.30 92.91 25.22
N SER A 32 33.44 92.10 24.12
CA SER A 32 34.16 92.52 22.91
C SER A 32 34.27 91.42 21.88
N SER A 33 34.21 91.83 20.63
CA SER A 33 34.75 91.22 19.41
C SER A 33 34.45 89.76 19.12
N SER A 34 33.43 89.54 18.30
CA SER A 34 33.13 88.37 17.53
C SER A 34 33.94 88.38 16.24
N SER A 35 34.76 87.32 16.06
CA SER A 35 35.07 86.86 14.72
C SER A 35 33.91 86.03 14.18
N PRO A 36 33.53 86.09 12.92
CA PRO A 36 32.42 85.34 12.36
C PRO A 36 32.83 83.85 12.30
N VAL A 37 32.28 83.09 13.25
CA VAL A 37 32.29 81.61 13.10
C VAL A 37 31.25 81.29 12.00
N THR A 38 31.72 80.91 10.88
CA THR A 38 30.91 80.26 9.80
C THR A 38 30.20 79.08 10.46
N PRO A 39 28.85 78.96 10.40
CA PRO A 39 28.20 77.77 10.98
C PRO A 39 28.64 76.52 10.18
N THR A 40 29.52 75.73 10.78
CA THR A 40 29.80 74.35 10.23
C THR A 40 28.47 73.64 10.23
N PRO A 41 28.00 73.14 9.09
CA PRO A 41 26.77 72.38 9.04
C PRO A 41 26.88 71.23 10.05
N ALA A 42 25.99 71.19 11.05
CA ALA A 42 25.98 70.13 12.03
C ALA A 42 25.42 68.89 11.45
N TYR A 43 26.29 68.04 10.87
CA TYR A 43 25.88 66.74 10.37
C TYR A 43 25.49 65.85 11.55
N GLN A 44 24.33 65.22 11.46
CA GLN A 44 24.02 64.11 12.37
C GLN A 44 24.93 62.94 12.02
N THR A 45 25.58 62.39 13.01
CA THR A 45 26.55 61.30 12.80
C THR A 45 26.27 60.14 13.74
N SER A 46 26.61 58.96 13.31
CA SER A 46 26.62 57.74 14.13
C SER A 46 28.03 57.16 14.18
N LEU A 47 28.39 56.62 15.33
CA LEU A 47 29.66 55.88 15.48
C LEU A 47 29.54 54.47 14.89
N VAL A 48 30.56 54.08 14.15
CA VAL A 48 30.74 52.69 13.71
C VAL A 48 31.10 51.87 14.93
N ARG A 49 30.27 50.95 15.29
CA ARG A 49 30.47 50.07 16.46
C ARG A 49 30.34 48.62 16.07
N ARG A 50 30.77 47.74 16.97
CA ARG A 50 30.54 46.29 16.78
C ARG A 50 29.28 45.90 17.54
N ALA A 51 28.44 45.15 16.86
CA ALA A 51 27.22 44.55 17.42
C ALA A 51 26.86 43.25 16.73
N ASP A 52 25.96 42.53 17.33
CA ASP A 52 25.39 41.35 16.73
C ASP A 52 24.11 41.72 15.96
N LEU A 53 24.11 41.45 14.67
CA LEU A 53 22.98 41.65 13.79
C LEU A 53 22.31 40.32 13.46
N SER A 54 20.99 40.26 13.54
CA SER A 54 20.25 39.05 13.14
C SER A 54 18.95 39.40 12.48
N ILE A 55 18.54 38.56 11.53
CA ILE A 55 17.18 38.54 10.97
C ILE A 55 16.50 37.35 11.59
N SER A 56 15.48 37.62 12.39
CA SER A 56 14.66 36.60 13.03
C SER A 56 13.22 36.73 12.58
N VAL A 57 12.58 35.61 12.35
CA VAL A 57 11.16 35.52 12.08
C VAL A 57 10.45 34.91 13.27
N ILE A 58 9.24 35.38 13.54
CA ILE A 58 8.43 34.88 14.65
C ILE A 58 7.24 34.12 14.08
N GLY A 59 7.08 32.91 14.53
CA GLY A 59 5.93 32.07 14.17
C GLY A 59 5.16 31.64 15.40
N SER A 60 3.87 31.45 15.23
CA SER A 60 3.03 30.77 16.21
C SER A 60 2.97 29.28 15.88
N GLY A 61 2.88 28.43 16.88
CA GLY A 61 2.87 27.02 16.67
C GLY A 61 2.28 26.22 17.81
N LYS A 62 2.36 24.91 17.68
CA LYS A 62 1.92 23.94 18.70
C LYS A 62 2.94 22.84 18.89
N VAL A 63 3.01 22.34 20.13
CA VAL A 63 3.76 21.13 20.43
C VAL A 63 3.06 19.95 19.76
N VAL A 64 3.81 19.17 18.97
CA VAL A 64 3.36 17.95 18.32
C VAL A 64 4.26 16.79 18.71
N ALA A 65 3.75 15.58 18.62
CA ALA A 65 4.56 14.38 18.77
C ALA A 65 5.51 14.25 17.57
N SER A 66 6.65 13.62 17.78
CA SER A 66 7.56 13.25 16.67
C SER A 66 6.89 12.27 15.70
N GLN A 67 6.10 11.36 16.23
CA GLN A 67 5.31 10.42 15.47
C GLN A 67 4.00 10.10 16.18
N THR A 68 2.91 9.99 15.41
CA THR A 68 1.63 9.46 15.89
C THR A 68 1.29 8.20 15.10
N VAL A 69 0.80 7.18 15.78
CA VAL A 69 0.41 5.90 15.20
C VAL A 69 -1.01 5.58 15.62
N ASP A 70 -1.89 5.50 14.64
CA ASP A 70 -3.26 5.06 14.83
C ASP A 70 -3.33 3.54 14.73
N LEU A 71 -3.73 2.89 15.80
CA LEU A 71 -3.85 1.44 15.90
C LEU A 71 -5.31 1.04 15.76
N SER A 72 -5.55 0.05 14.92
CA SER A 72 -6.86 -0.55 14.70
C SER A 72 -6.76 -2.07 14.69
N PHE A 73 -7.87 -2.75 14.95
CA PHE A 73 -7.93 -4.18 14.78
C PHE A 73 -8.17 -4.50 13.30
N PRO A 74 -7.36 -5.40 12.68
CA PRO A 74 -7.58 -5.83 11.29
C PRO A 74 -8.81 -6.75 11.16
N VAL A 75 -9.35 -7.23 12.28
CA VAL A 75 -10.57 -8.06 12.36
C VAL A 75 -11.59 -7.38 13.26
N SER A 76 -12.87 -7.51 12.93
CA SER A 76 -13.93 -6.95 13.75
C SER A 76 -14.33 -7.94 14.86
N GLY A 77 -14.56 -7.41 16.07
CA GLY A 77 -14.99 -8.20 17.22
C GLY A 77 -15.35 -7.32 18.40
N LYS A 78 -15.90 -7.90 19.47
CA LYS A 78 -16.11 -7.20 20.73
C LYS A 78 -14.82 -7.15 21.53
N VAL A 79 -14.54 -6.04 22.18
CA VAL A 79 -13.37 -5.89 23.07
C VAL A 79 -13.61 -6.68 24.34
N ALA A 80 -12.78 -7.68 24.59
CA ALA A 80 -12.82 -8.48 25.82
C ALA A 80 -12.04 -7.81 26.96
N THR A 81 -10.83 -7.30 26.63
CA THR A 81 -9.99 -6.60 27.60
C THR A 81 -9.36 -5.36 26.98
N LEU A 82 -9.25 -4.32 27.78
CA LEU A 82 -8.53 -3.09 27.47
C LEU A 82 -7.52 -2.86 28.58
N ASN A 83 -6.22 -2.98 28.27
CA ASN A 83 -5.15 -3.00 29.26
C ASN A 83 -4.50 -1.62 29.47
N VAL A 84 -4.95 -0.60 28.74
CA VAL A 84 -4.37 0.76 28.78
C VAL A 84 -5.45 1.81 28.92
N GLN A 85 -5.06 2.93 29.50
CA GLN A 85 -5.87 4.14 29.65
C GLN A 85 -5.22 5.32 28.98
N LEU A 86 -5.99 6.39 28.80
CA LEU A 86 -5.49 7.66 28.27
C LEU A 86 -4.35 8.20 29.17
N GLY A 87 -3.21 8.49 28.57
CA GLY A 87 -2.00 8.97 29.26
C GLY A 87 -1.01 7.88 29.66
N ASP A 88 -1.36 6.59 29.52
CA ASP A 88 -0.42 5.50 29.85
C ASP A 88 0.75 5.46 28.86
N GLN A 89 1.94 5.19 29.40
CA GLN A 89 3.14 4.91 28.63
C GLN A 89 3.23 3.42 28.30
N VAL A 90 3.41 3.10 27.04
CA VAL A 90 3.52 1.73 26.52
C VAL A 90 4.84 1.53 25.80
N LYS A 91 5.33 0.30 25.79
CA LYS A 91 6.52 -0.13 25.04
C LYS A 91 6.11 -0.88 23.78
N ALA A 92 7.02 -0.94 22.83
CA ALA A 92 6.85 -1.82 21.69
C ALA A 92 6.68 -3.27 22.17
N GLY A 93 5.63 -3.97 21.68
CA GLY A 93 5.26 -5.32 22.08
C GLY A 93 4.21 -5.41 23.20
N ASP A 94 3.86 -4.32 23.87
CA ASP A 94 2.83 -4.34 24.91
C ASP A 94 1.44 -4.62 24.30
N VAL A 95 0.67 -5.49 24.97
CA VAL A 95 -0.70 -5.80 24.59
C VAL A 95 -1.65 -4.73 25.11
N LEU A 96 -2.25 -3.99 24.21
CA LEU A 96 -3.12 -2.87 24.53
C LEU A 96 -4.58 -3.29 24.74
N ALA A 97 -5.07 -4.16 23.86
CA ALA A 97 -6.44 -4.66 23.94
C ALA A 97 -6.54 -6.04 23.27
N VAL A 98 -7.54 -6.81 23.65
CA VAL A 98 -7.83 -8.15 23.10
C VAL A 98 -9.31 -8.23 22.77
N LEU A 99 -9.64 -8.77 21.58
CA LEU A 99 -11.01 -9.05 21.18
C LEU A 99 -11.54 -10.34 21.83
N ASP A 100 -12.83 -10.43 21.98
CA ASP A 100 -13.53 -11.66 22.34
C ASP A 100 -13.52 -12.68 21.17
N GLY A 101 -13.73 -13.97 21.50
CA GLY A 101 -13.80 -15.02 20.49
C GLY A 101 -12.43 -15.55 20.01
N VAL A 102 -11.35 -15.26 20.71
CA VAL A 102 -10.00 -15.79 20.40
C VAL A 102 -9.99 -17.31 20.27
N ASP A 103 -10.80 -18.04 21.06
CA ASP A 103 -10.86 -19.50 20.99
C ASP A 103 -11.50 -20.01 19.68
N VAL A 104 -12.47 -19.28 19.14
CA VAL A 104 -13.04 -19.57 17.80
C VAL A 104 -11.98 -19.37 16.71
N LEU A 105 -11.17 -18.33 16.83
CA LEU A 105 -10.06 -18.07 15.89
C LEU A 105 -8.96 -19.13 16.01
N LYS A 106 -8.63 -19.59 17.22
CA LYS A 106 -7.70 -20.73 17.42
C LYS A 106 -8.22 -22.01 16.78
N GLN A 107 -9.53 -22.27 16.93
CA GLN A 107 -10.17 -23.41 16.27
C GLN A 107 -10.10 -23.29 14.75
N ALA A 108 -10.33 -22.10 14.20
CA ALA A 108 -10.19 -21.85 12.77
C ALA A 108 -8.76 -22.15 12.27
N VAL A 109 -7.73 -21.73 13.02
CA VAL A 109 -6.32 -22.05 12.71
C VAL A 109 -6.11 -23.57 12.73
N ALA A 110 -6.60 -24.29 13.77
CA ALA A 110 -6.46 -25.75 13.84
C ALA A 110 -7.15 -26.45 12.65
N ASN A 111 -8.33 -25.99 12.25
CA ASN A 111 -9.04 -26.53 11.08
C ASN A 111 -8.24 -26.33 9.78
N GLN A 112 -7.62 -25.16 9.59
CA GLN A 112 -6.80 -24.90 8.42
C GLN A 112 -5.47 -25.66 8.44
N GLN A 113 -4.91 -25.92 9.62
CA GLN A 113 -3.75 -26.81 9.76
C GLN A 113 -4.08 -28.23 9.30
N LEU A 114 -5.25 -28.75 9.69
CA LEU A 114 -5.73 -30.06 9.24
C LEU A 114 -5.95 -30.08 7.73
N ALA A 115 -6.53 -29.03 7.16
CA ALA A 115 -6.73 -28.91 5.72
C ALA A 115 -5.38 -28.91 4.96
N LEU A 116 -4.39 -28.20 5.45
CA LEU A 116 -3.03 -28.19 4.87
C LEU A 116 -2.39 -29.59 4.96
N ALA A 117 -2.48 -30.26 6.10
CA ALA A 117 -1.95 -31.59 6.28
C ALA A 117 -2.63 -32.61 5.33
N SER A 118 -3.94 -32.49 5.13
CA SER A 118 -4.70 -33.31 4.17
C SER A 118 -4.27 -33.06 2.73
N ALA A 119 -4.06 -31.80 2.34
CA ALA A 119 -3.58 -31.46 1.01
C ALA A 119 -2.14 -31.97 0.76
N GLN A 120 -1.27 -31.87 1.76
CA GLN A 120 0.09 -32.41 1.71
C GLN A 120 0.06 -33.94 1.55
N LYS A 121 -0.79 -34.62 2.35
CA LYS A 121 -0.97 -36.07 2.22
C LYS A 121 -1.41 -36.47 0.82
N THR A 122 -2.33 -35.72 0.20
CA THR A 122 -2.78 -35.98 -1.18
C THR A 122 -1.60 -35.91 -2.16
N LEU A 123 -0.70 -34.95 -2.00
CA LEU A 123 0.51 -34.83 -2.81
C LEU A 123 1.48 -36.01 -2.57
N ASP A 124 1.69 -36.39 -1.33
CA ASP A 124 2.57 -37.51 -0.96
C ASP A 124 2.01 -38.86 -1.45
N ASP A 125 0.68 -39.03 -1.39
CA ASP A 125 0.01 -40.23 -1.89
C ASP A 125 0.23 -40.44 -3.40
N LEU A 126 0.37 -39.36 -4.20
CA LEU A 126 0.73 -39.48 -5.62
C LEU A 126 2.11 -40.08 -5.82
N GLN A 127 3.07 -39.76 -4.96
CA GLN A 127 4.42 -40.36 -5.01
C GLN A 127 4.42 -41.78 -4.48
N THR A 128 3.75 -42.03 -3.38
CA THR A 128 3.68 -43.35 -2.75
C THR A 128 3.01 -44.40 -3.65
N ASN A 129 1.95 -43.99 -4.37
CA ASN A 129 1.20 -44.88 -5.24
C ASN A 129 1.78 -44.96 -6.68
N ALA A 130 2.86 -44.27 -6.98
CA ALA A 130 3.42 -44.18 -8.34
C ALA A 130 3.67 -45.54 -9.01
N ALA A 131 4.31 -46.47 -8.29
CA ALA A 131 4.58 -47.80 -8.81
C ALA A 131 3.29 -48.61 -9.10
N GLY A 132 2.30 -48.48 -8.22
CA GLY A 132 0.98 -49.09 -8.40
C GLY A 132 0.24 -48.52 -9.63
N ASN A 133 0.28 -47.20 -9.80
CA ASN A 133 -0.35 -46.50 -10.93
C ASN A 133 0.29 -46.94 -12.25
N LEU A 134 1.61 -47.05 -12.31
CA LEU A 134 2.34 -47.52 -13.49
C LEU A 134 1.97 -48.97 -13.84
N ALA A 135 1.92 -49.85 -12.84
CA ALA A 135 1.52 -51.24 -13.02
C ALA A 135 0.07 -51.39 -13.52
N ALA A 136 -0.85 -50.57 -12.96
CA ALA A 136 -2.24 -50.54 -13.39
C ALA A 136 -2.39 -50.04 -14.83
N ALA A 137 -1.64 -49.02 -15.23
CA ALA A 137 -1.65 -48.49 -16.58
C ALA A 137 -1.10 -49.52 -17.60
N LEU A 138 -0.04 -50.25 -17.23
CA LEU A 138 0.48 -51.36 -18.05
C LEU A 138 -0.56 -52.46 -18.20
N ALA A 139 -1.23 -52.88 -17.14
CA ALA A 139 -2.29 -53.86 -17.19
C ALA A 139 -3.47 -53.41 -18.08
N ALA A 140 -3.86 -52.15 -17.97
CA ALA A 140 -4.89 -51.53 -18.82
C ALA A 140 -4.48 -51.55 -20.31
N GLN A 141 -3.23 -51.22 -20.63
CA GLN A 141 -2.70 -51.31 -22.01
C GLN A 141 -2.74 -52.71 -22.55
N ILE A 142 -2.31 -53.72 -21.75
CA ILE A 142 -2.34 -55.15 -22.16
C ILE A 142 -3.78 -55.60 -22.42
N ASN A 143 -4.73 -55.21 -21.56
CA ASN A 143 -6.14 -55.57 -21.73
C ASN A 143 -6.76 -54.89 -22.98
N ALA A 144 -6.44 -53.61 -23.20
CA ALA A 144 -6.87 -52.88 -24.39
C ALA A 144 -6.27 -53.49 -25.69
N GLN A 145 -5.01 -53.96 -25.64
CA GLN A 145 -4.38 -54.67 -26.77
C GLN A 145 -5.11 -55.95 -27.08
N LYS A 146 -5.45 -56.78 -26.07
CA LYS A 146 -6.23 -58.02 -26.26
C LYS A 146 -7.61 -57.73 -26.86
N ALA A 147 -8.29 -56.70 -26.37
CA ALA A 147 -9.60 -56.26 -26.89
C ALA A 147 -9.49 -55.84 -28.38
N TYR A 148 -8.45 -55.07 -28.71
CA TYR A 148 -8.17 -54.67 -30.09
C TYR A 148 -7.90 -55.86 -30.99
N ASP A 149 -7.05 -56.80 -30.55
CA ASP A 149 -6.72 -57.99 -31.34
C ASP A 149 -7.97 -58.86 -31.55
N THR A 150 -8.83 -59.01 -30.55
CA THR A 150 -10.12 -59.71 -30.67
C THR A 150 -11.06 -58.99 -31.65
N ALA A 151 -11.20 -57.68 -31.53
CA ALA A 151 -12.06 -56.89 -32.42
C ALA A 151 -11.53 -56.90 -33.86
N LYS A 152 -10.20 -56.87 -34.03
CA LYS A 152 -9.52 -56.93 -35.34
C LYS A 152 -9.83 -58.24 -36.13
N VAL A 153 -9.86 -59.40 -35.45
CA VAL A 153 -10.22 -60.66 -36.10
C VAL A 153 -11.74 -60.81 -36.23
N SER A 154 -12.55 -60.07 -35.53
CA SER A 154 -14.00 -60.13 -35.57
C SER A 154 -14.64 -59.03 -36.44
N VAL A 155 -13.84 -58.13 -37.04
CA VAL A 155 -14.38 -57.09 -37.93
C VAL A 155 -14.84 -57.70 -39.25
N HIS A 156 -15.99 -57.26 -39.70
CA HIS A 156 -16.59 -57.75 -40.97
C HIS A 156 -16.71 -56.61 -41.97
N TYR A 157 -16.55 -56.96 -43.25
CA TYR A 157 -16.69 -56.03 -44.38
C TYR A 157 -17.75 -56.48 -45.32
N LYS A 158 -18.20 -55.61 -46.18
CA LYS A 158 -19.15 -55.97 -47.25
C LYS A 158 -18.51 -56.98 -48.24
N GLY A 159 -19.14 -58.10 -48.36
CA GLY A 159 -18.62 -59.22 -49.24
C GLY A 159 -17.86 -60.30 -48.47
N ASP A 160 -17.65 -60.13 -47.13
CA ASP A 160 -17.09 -61.25 -46.34
C ASP A 160 -18.13 -62.36 -46.22
N ASN A 161 -17.72 -63.56 -46.45
CA ASN A 161 -18.59 -64.73 -46.23
C ASN A 161 -18.61 -65.15 -44.77
N ARG A 162 -19.80 -65.40 -44.23
CA ARG A 162 -19.96 -65.83 -42.85
C ARG A 162 -19.48 -67.25 -42.60
N CYS A 163 -19.64 -68.15 -43.62
CA CYS A 163 -19.19 -69.51 -43.54
C CYS A 163 -18.06 -69.78 -44.53
N GLY A 164 -17.26 -70.80 -44.26
CA GLY A 164 -16.28 -71.32 -45.24
C GLY A 164 -16.95 -71.72 -46.53
N TYR A 165 -16.18 -71.69 -47.64
CA TYR A 165 -16.66 -72.02 -49.01
C TYR A 165 -17.38 -73.35 -49.08
N ASP A 166 -16.80 -74.43 -48.54
CA ASP A 166 -17.38 -75.78 -48.58
C ASP A 166 -18.76 -75.83 -47.90
N LYS A 167 -18.90 -75.15 -46.75
CA LYS A 167 -20.18 -75.09 -46.00
C LYS A 167 -21.26 -74.28 -46.75
N THR A 168 -20.87 -73.17 -47.34
CA THR A 168 -21.76 -72.37 -48.17
C THR A 168 -22.23 -73.12 -49.39
N LEU A 169 -21.32 -73.81 -50.05
CA LEU A 169 -21.60 -74.68 -51.21
C LEU A 169 -22.50 -75.83 -50.81
N ALA A 170 -22.26 -76.50 -49.70
CA ALA A 170 -23.10 -77.63 -49.22
C ALA A 170 -24.55 -77.19 -49.00
N TYR A 171 -24.79 -75.98 -48.34
CA TYR A 171 -26.14 -75.46 -48.19
C TYR A 171 -26.79 -75.06 -49.51
N TYR A 172 -26.01 -74.58 -50.48
CA TYR A 172 -26.50 -74.30 -51.83
C TYR A 172 -27.01 -75.54 -52.52
N PHE A 173 -26.23 -76.59 -52.50
CA PHE A 173 -26.64 -77.88 -53.13
C PHE A 173 -27.82 -78.45 -52.38
N GLN A 174 -27.89 -78.41 -51.10
CA GLN A 174 -29.01 -78.85 -50.31
C GLN A 174 -30.29 -78.05 -50.64
N TYR A 175 -30.18 -76.74 -50.81
CA TYR A 175 -31.28 -75.90 -51.27
C TYR A 175 -31.72 -76.28 -52.68
N MET A 176 -30.84 -76.45 -53.61
CA MET A 176 -31.12 -76.83 -55.00
C MET A 176 -31.78 -78.21 -55.10
N ASP A 177 -31.35 -79.17 -54.32
CA ASP A 177 -31.94 -80.53 -54.25
C ASP A 177 -33.39 -80.42 -53.68
N TYR A 178 -33.62 -79.81 -52.54
CA TYR A 178 -34.97 -79.62 -51.99
C TYR A 178 -35.84 -78.80 -52.92
N LYS A 179 -35.29 -77.80 -53.58
CA LYS A 179 -36.03 -77.01 -54.57
C LYS A 179 -36.48 -77.82 -55.72
N GLY A 180 -35.61 -78.63 -56.32
CA GLY A 180 -35.95 -79.54 -57.43
C GLY A 180 -37.05 -80.54 -57.05
N GLN A 181 -36.98 -81.14 -55.85
CA GLN A 181 -38.01 -82.05 -55.35
C GLN A 181 -39.34 -81.34 -55.07
N ALA A 182 -39.30 -80.11 -54.51
CA ALA A 182 -40.54 -79.34 -54.27
C ALA A 182 -41.17 -78.87 -55.57
N ASP A 183 -40.38 -78.34 -56.51
CA ASP A 183 -40.88 -77.96 -57.87
C ASP A 183 -41.55 -79.10 -58.60
N TYR A 184 -41.01 -80.35 -58.47
CA TYR A 184 -41.61 -81.54 -59.02
C TYR A 184 -43.04 -81.74 -58.48
N TRP A 185 -43.23 -81.72 -57.16
CA TRP A 185 -44.54 -81.88 -56.55
C TRP A 185 -45.46 -80.63 -56.74
N GLU A 186 -44.92 -79.43 -56.91
CA GLU A 186 -45.69 -78.22 -57.23
C GLU A 186 -46.31 -78.29 -58.62
N ASN A 187 -45.62 -78.84 -59.61
CA ASN A 187 -46.14 -79.03 -60.94
C ASN A 187 -47.33 -79.98 -60.94
N TYR A 188 -47.35 -81.06 -60.16
CA TYR A 188 -48.51 -81.95 -60.02
C TYR A 188 -49.68 -81.24 -59.29
N LEU A 189 -49.43 -80.31 -58.43
CA LEU A 189 -50.49 -79.54 -57.78
C LEU A 189 -51.21 -78.61 -58.75
N HIS A 190 -50.49 -78.10 -59.77
CA HIS A 190 -51.03 -77.09 -60.71
C HIS A 190 -51.55 -77.64 -62.01
N ASP A 191 -51.22 -78.90 -62.37
CA ASP A 191 -51.73 -79.63 -63.55
C ASP A 191 -52.40 -80.93 -63.12
N PRO A 192 -53.68 -80.89 -62.67
CA PRO A 192 -54.39 -82.04 -62.15
C PRO A 192 -54.93 -82.99 -63.24
N GLY A 193 -54.56 -82.75 -64.53
CA GLY A 193 -55.21 -83.43 -65.66
C GLY A 193 -54.80 -84.91 -65.86
N ASP A 194 -53.70 -85.41 -65.33
CA ASP A 194 -53.23 -86.78 -65.55
C ASP A 194 -52.36 -87.29 -64.40
N THR A 195 -52.86 -87.24 -63.15
CA THR A 195 -52.10 -87.75 -62.02
C THR A 195 -52.78 -88.88 -61.30
N ASP A 196 -52.07 -90.00 -61.12
CA ASP A 196 -52.44 -91.09 -60.25
C ASP A 196 -52.43 -90.79 -58.77
N TYR A 197 -52.08 -89.50 -58.37
CA TYR A 197 -51.89 -89.06 -56.98
C TYR A 197 -53.05 -88.15 -56.52
N GLY A 198 -53.62 -88.49 -55.40
CA GLY A 198 -54.62 -87.61 -54.78
C GLY A 198 -54.01 -86.34 -54.23
N HIS A 199 -54.81 -85.23 -54.20
CA HIS A 199 -54.36 -83.91 -53.72
C HIS A 199 -53.70 -83.92 -52.32
N ASP A 200 -54.28 -84.73 -51.42
CA ASP A 200 -53.74 -84.86 -50.05
C ASP A 200 -52.37 -85.52 -50.00
N TYR A 201 -52.15 -86.54 -50.92
CA TYR A 201 -50.85 -87.22 -51.05
C TYR A 201 -49.76 -86.26 -51.59
N ILE A 202 -50.12 -85.40 -52.54
CA ILE A 202 -49.22 -84.32 -53.05
C ILE A 202 -48.85 -83.39 -51.96
N LEU A 203 -49.79 -82.86 -51.19
CA LEU A 203 -49.57 -81.96 -50.09
C LEU A 203 -48.75 -82.60 -48.97
N GLN A 204 -48.97 -83.88 -48.66
CA GLN A 204 -48.24 -84.62 -47.63
C GLN A 204 -46.73 -84.68 -47.94
N ASN A 205 -46.38 -84.77 -49.22
CA ASN A 205 -44.96 -84.80 -49.68
C ASN A 205 -44.40 -83.41 -49.91
N LEU A 206 -45.22 -82.45 -50.40
CA LEU A 206 -44.78 -81.07 -50.73
C LEU A 206 -44.48 -80.24 -49.52
N ILE A 207 -45.33 -80.30 -48.48
CA ILE A 207 -45.20 -79.41 -47.27
C ILE A 207 -43.84 -79.68 -46.59
N PRO A 208 -43.38 -80.90 -46.31
CA PRO A 208 -42.08 -81.17 -45.72
C PRO A 208 -40.92 -80.67 -46.59
N LEU A 209 -41.03 -80.85 -47.91
CA LEU A 209 -40.00 -80.43 -48.89
C LEU A 209 -39.88 -78.90 -48.92
N ARG A 210 -41.02 -78.16 -48.96
CA ARG A 210 -40.99 -76.71 -48.90
C ARG A 210 -40.34 -76.23 -47.60
N LYS A 211 -40.64 -76.81 -46.47
CA LYS A 211 -40.04 -76.49 -45.19
C LYS A 211 -38.52 -76.75 -45.23
N SER A 212 -38.06 -77.88 -45.77
CA SER A 212 -36.67 -78.25 -45.89
C SER A 212 -35.91 -77.31 -46.85
N ARG A 213 -36.56 -76.95 -47.98
CA ARG A 213 -36.03 -76.00 -48.98
C ARG A 213 -35.81 -74.61 -48.31
N ASP A 214 -36.84 -74.11 -47.60
CA ASP A 214 -36.78 -72.82 -47.02
C ASP A 214 -35.71 -72.74 -45.90
N ILE A 215 -35.55 -73.81 -45.11
CA ILE A 215 -34.48 -73.93 -44.13
C ILE A 215 -33.10 -73.93 -44.83
N ALA A 216 -32.96 -74.70 -45.88
CA ALA A 216 -31.69 -74.81 -46.66
C ALA A 216 -31.35 -73.43 -47.30
N TYR A 217 -32.36 -72.76 -47.86
CA TYR A 217 -32.23 -71.39 -48.40
C TYR A 217 -31.77 -70.41 -47.36
N VAL A 218 -32.43 -70.38 -46.22
CA VAL A 218 -32.05 -69.48 -45.12
C VAL A 218 -30.62 -69.74 -44.65
N ASN A 219 -30.22 -71.00 -44.50
CA ASN A 219 -28.86 -71.37 -44.11
C ASN A 219 -27.81 -70.95 -45.17
N TRP A 220 -28.15 -71.15 -46.50
CA TRP A 220 -27.30 -70.73 -47.60
C TRP A 220 -27.12 -69.16 -47.58
N VAL A 221 -28.23 -68.39 -47.54
CA VAL A 221 -28.21 -66.94 -47.48
C VAL A 221 -27.46 -66.44 -46.22
N TYR A 222 -27.67 -67.10 -45.06
CA TYR A 222 -26.94 -66.79 -43.85
C TYR A 222 -25.42 -66.96 -44.02
N CYS A 223 -24.97 -68.01 -44.77
CA CYS A 223 -23.55 -68.22 -44.99
C CYS A 223 -22.90 -67.30 -46.04
N GLN A 224 -23.70 -66.61 -46.91
CA GLN A 224 -23.18 -65.76 -47.97
C GLN A 224 -22.62 -64.41 -47.42
N GLY A 225 -23.03 -64.00 -46.25
CA GLY A 225 -22.50 -62.77 -45.74
C GLY A 225 -23.12 -62.27 -44.39
N PHE A 226 -22.69 -61.14 -43.99
CA PHE A 226 -23.16 -60.43 -42.78
C PHE A 226 -24.17 -59.35 -43.16
N THR A 227 -25.12 -59.10 -42.32
CA THR A 227 -26.06 -58.00 -42.50
C THR A 227 -25.34 -56.66 -42.35
N ASP A 228 -25.85 -55.54 -42.91
CA ASP A 228 -25.28 -54.20 -42.77
C ASP A 228 -25.16 -53.80 -41.32
N GLN A 229 -26.13 -54.24 -40.47
CA GLN A 229 -26.08 -53.96 -39.03
C GLN A 229 -24.93 -54.70 -38.33
N GLU A 230 -24.66 -55.96 -38.67
CA GLU A 230 -23.55 -56.72 -38.09
C GLU A 230 -22.21 -56.16 -38.55
N ILE A 231 -22.10 -55.76 -39.82
CA ILE A 231 -20.92 -55.08 -40.36
C ILE A 231 -20.66 -53.78 -39.62
N LEU A 232 -21.69 -52.91 -39.51
CA LEU A 232 -21.58 -51.63 -38.80
C LEU A 232 -21.18 -51.82 -37.33
N THR A 233 -21.80 -52.78 -36.64
CA THR A 233 -21.50 -53.08 -35.24
C THR A 233 -20.06 -53.56 -35.06
N SER A 234 -19.59 -54.52 -35.93
CA SER A 234 -18.23 -55.04 -35.85
C SER A 234 -17.16 -53.97 -36.13
N GLN A 235 -17.41 -53.10 -37.13
CA GLN A 235 -16.55 -51.97 -37.46
C GLN A 235 -16.53 -50.92 -36.36
N SER A 236 -17.67 -50.61 -35.73
CA SER A 236 -17.77 -49.71 -34.60
C SER A 236 -17.01 -50.25 -33.39
N ASN A 237 -17.16 -51.54 -33.08
CA ASN A 237 -16.41 -52.19 -32.00
C ASN A 237 -14.89 -52.17 -32.25
N PHE A 238 -14.45 -52.40 -33.51
CA PHE A 238 -13.04 -52.29 -33.85
C PHE A 238 -12.49 -50.87 -33.69
N LYS A 239 -13.23 -49.86 -34.16
CA LYS A 239 -12.84 -48.44 -33.96
C LYS A 239 -12.76 -48.07 -32.49
N LEU A 240 -13.74 -48.48 -31.67
CA LEU A 240 -13.74 -48.27 -30.25
C LEU A 240 -12.56 -48.95 -29.56
N ALA A 241 -12.26 -50.21 -29.90
CA ALA A 241 -11.13 -50.95 -29.35
C ALA A 241 -9.79 -50.31 -29.75
N SER A 242 -9.67 -49.80 -30.99
CA SER A 242 -8.51 -49.04 -31.43
C SER A 242 -8.31 -47.75 -30.62
N ALA A 243 -9.36 -46.95 -30.45
CA ALA A 243 -9.30 -45.70 -29.67
C ALA A 243 -8.95 -45.97 -28.20
N ASN A 244 -9.54 -47.02 -27.60
CA ASN A 244 -9.22 -47.42 -26.23
C ASN A 244 -7.76 -47.87 -26.08
N LEU A 245 -7.22 -48.57 -27.07
CA LEU A 245 -5.82 -48.98 -27.09
C LEU A 245 -4.89 -47.76 -27.16
N ASP A 246 -5.18 -46.81 -28.06
CA ASP A 246 -4.38 -45.61 -28.23
C ASP A 246 -4.40 -44.75 -26.93
N GLN A 247 -5.55 -44.64 -26.30
CA GLN A 247 -5.68 -43.99 -25.00
C GLN A 247 -4.86 -44.68 -23.90
N ALA A 248 -4.97 -46.02 -23.82
CA ALA A 248 -4.22 -46.78 -22.81
C ALA A 248 -2.70 -46.70 -23.03
N LYS A 249 -2.25 -46.72 -24.31
CA LYS A 249 -0.83 -46.52 -24.66
C LYS A 249 -0.35 -45.12 -24.25
N ALA A 250 -1.12 -44.10 -24.56
CA ALA A 250 -0.77 -42.71 -24.19
C ALA A 250 -0.66 -42.55 -22.69
N GLN A 251 -1.63 -43.11 -21.93
CA GLN A 251 -1.62 -43.06 -20.46
C GLN A 251 -0.42 -43.81 -19.87
N TYR A 252 -0.13 -45.02 -20.38
CA TYR A 252 1.05 -45.76 -19.92
C TYR A 252 2.35 -45.03 -20.25
N ALA A 253 2.49 -44.47 -21.44
CA ALA A 253 3.67 -43.70 -21.83
C ALA A 253 3.87 -42.45 -20.98
N LEU A 254 2.78 -41.74 -20.67
CA LEU A 254 2.82 -40.57 -19.76
C LEU A 254 3.34 -40.97 -18.37
N LEU A 255 2.78 -42.01 -17.78
CA LEU A 255 3.18 -42.48 -16.46
C LEU A 255 4.60 -43.08 -16.47
N GLN A 256 4.97 -43.79 -17.52
CA GLN A 256 6.32 -44.36 -17.70
C GLN A 256 7.38 -43.25 -17.77
N ALA A 257 7.12 -42.17 -18.53
CA ALA A 257 8.02 -41.04 -18.65
C ALA A 257 8.16 -40.23 -17.32
N ASN A 258 7.17 -40.33 -16.44
CA ASN A 258 7.12 -39.62 -15.17
C ASN A 258 7.19 -40.55 -13.95
N ASN A 259 7.82 -41.71 -14.08
CA ASN A 259 8.03 -42.68 -12.99
C ASN A 259 6.74 -43.06 -12.23
N GLY A 260 5.63 -43.18 -12.95
CA GLY A 260 4.33 -43.55 -12.38
C GLY A 260 3.49 -42.43 -11.81
N ILE A 261 3.95 -41.17 -11.92
CA ILE A 261 3.28 -39.99 -11.41
C ILE A 261 2.65 -39.21 -12.58
N ASP A 262 1.38 -38.87 -12.48
CA ASP A 262 0.73 -37.95 -13.43
C ASP A 262 1.13 -36.47 -13.11
N PRO A 263 1.83 -35.77 -14.02
CA PRO A 263 2.24 -34.40 -13.82
C PRO A 263 1.07 -33.43 -13.56
N ASN A 264 -0.07 -33.66 -14.21
CA ASN A 264 -1.26 -32.83 -14.02
C ASN A 264 -1.85 -33.03 -12.62
N ALA A 265 -1.88 -34.26 -12.13
CA ALA A 265 -2.33 -34.56 -10.78
C ALA A 265 -1.41 -33.90 -9.73
N VAL A 266 -0.09 -33.91 -9.96
CA VAL A 266 0.88 -33.20 -9.11
C VAL A 266 0.63 -31.69 -9.09
N GLN A 267 0.43 -31.09 -10.26
CA GLN A 267 0.16 -29.65 -10.34
C GLN A 267 -1.11 -29.27 -9.60
N ILE A 268 -2.17 -30.06 -9.73
CA ILE A 268 -3.44 -29.83 -8.99
C ILE A 268 -3.23 -30.00 -7.50
N ALA A 269 -2.52 -31.04 -7.05
CA ALA A 269 -2.24 -31.28 -5.64
C ALA A 269 -1.36 -30.18 -5.04
N GLN A 270 -0.33 -29.71 -5.76
CA GLN A 270 0.51 -28.58 -5.34
C GLN A 270 -0.30 -27.28 -5.22
N ALA A 271 -1.21 -27.01 -6.15
CA ALA A 271 -2.13 -25.87 -6.05
C ALA A 271 -3.03 -26.01 -4.82
N GLY A 272 -3.49 -27.21 -4.50
CA GLY A 272 -4.25 -27.51 -3.29
C GLY A 272 -3.47 -27.20 -2.01
N VAL A 273 -2.21 -27.65 -1.93
CA VAL A 273 -1.31 -27.35 -0.80
C VAL A 273 -1.11 -25.83 -0.66
N LYS A 274 -0.85 -25.13 -1.76
CA LYS A 274 -0.66 -23.67 -1.74
C LYS A 274 -1.91 -22.95 -1.26
N ASN A 275 -3.09 -23.34 -1.72
CA ASN A 275 -4.35 -22.75 -1.29
C ASN A 275 -4.62 -22.98 0.20
N ALA A 276 -4.40 -24.21 0.69
CA ALA A 276 -4.55 -24.53 2.10
C ALA A 276 -3.56 -23.77 2.98
N ALA A 277 -2.32 -23.57 2.52
CA ALA A 277 -1.31 -22.76 3.20
C ALA A 277 -1.71 -21.27 3.29
N LEU A 278 -2.29 -20.72 2.22
CA LEU A 278 -2.80 -19.33 2.23
C LEU A 278 -3.99 -19.17 3.19
N GLN A 279 -4.89 -20.14 3.24
CA GLN A 279 -6.02 -20.13 4.18
C GLN A 279 -5.55 -20.24 5.62
N LEU A 280 -4.55 -21.09 5.90
CA LEU A 280 -3.92 -21.18 7.21
C LEU A 280 -3.29 -19.85 7.62
N LYS A 281 -2.53 -19.23 6.72
CA LYS A 281 -1.94 -17.92 6.97
C LYS A 281 -3.02 -16.89 7.31
N GLN A 282 -4.08 -16.81 6.52
CA GLN A 282 -5.20 -15.89 6.79
C GLN A 282 -5.83 -16.13 8.16
N ALA A 283 -6.02 -17.39 8.56
CA ALA A 283 -6.56 -17.71 9.88
C ALA A 283 -5.59 -17.31 11.00
N GLN A 284 -4.29 -17.48 10.81
CA GLN A 284 -3.25 -17.03 11.75
C GLN A 284 -3.20 -15.51 11.86
N ASP A 285 -3.27 -14.80 10.73
CA ASP A 285 -3.30 -13.33 10.69
C ASP A 285 -4.57 -12.80 11.40
N ASN A 286 -5.71 -13.44 11.20
CA ASN A 286 -6.95 -13.11 11.92
C ASN A 286 -6.82 -13.34 13.44
N LEU A 287 -6.19 -14.43 13.85
CA LEU A 287 -5.94 -14.72 15.26
C LEU A 287 -4.98 -13.70 15.87
N ALA A 288 -3.88 -13.40 15.18
CA ALA A 288 -2.93 -12.37 15.60
C ALA A 288 -3.61 -11.00 15.68
N GLY A 289 -4.45 -10.68 14.69
CA GLY A 289 -5.20 -9.44 14.62
C GLY A 289 -6.28 -9.27 15.69
N ALA A 290 -6.64 -10.32 16.43
CA ALA A 290 -7.54 -10.21 17.58
C ALA A 290 -6.84 -9.65 18.83
N THR A 291 -5.52 -9.50 18.81
CA THR A 291 -4.73 -8.88 19.88
C THR A 291 -4.08 -7.61 19.34
N LEU A 292 -4.44 -6.46 19.89
CA LEU A 292 -3.85 -5.18 19.53
C LEU A 292 -2.57 -4.97 20.34
N VAL A 293 -1.45 -4.94 19.63
CA VAL A 293 -0.11 -4.79 20.20
C VAL A 293 0.49 -3.47 19.75
N SER A 294 1.21 -2.79 20.65
CA SER A 294 1.92 -1.56 20.29
C SER A 294 3.12 -1.86 19.40
N PRO A 295 3.24 -1.25 18.21
CA PRO A 295 4.42 -1.42 17.34
C PRO A 295 5.61 -0.56 17.79
N VAL A 296 5.38 0.49 18.59
CA VAL A 296 6.38 1.46 19.04
C VAL A 296 6.21 1.77 20.53
N ALA A 297 7.24 2.32 21.16
CA ALA A 297 7.08 2.93 22.46
C ALA A 297 6.39 4.28 22.33
N GLY A 298 5.50 4.63 23.24
CA GLY A 298 4.78 5.90 23.19
C GLY A 298 3.76 6.06 24.31
N THR A 299 3.02 7.16 24.25
CA THR A 299 1.95 7.49 25.20
C THR A 299 0.61 7.37 24.49
N VAL A 300 -0.39 6.80 25.15
CA VAL A 300 -1.77 6.72 24.66
C VAL A 300 -2.39 8.13 24.68
N THR A 301 -2.67 8.69 23.50
CA THR A 301 -3.23 10.05 23.37
C THR A 301 -4.72 10.07 23.04
N ALA A 302 -5.23 8.97 22.46
CA ALA A 302 -6.65 8.78 22.26
C ALA A 302 -7.02 7.31 22.38
N GLY A 303 -8.20 7.03 22.90
CA GLY A 303 -8.80 5.71 22.97
C GLY A 303 -10.29 5.82 22.62
N ASN A 304 -10.70 5.17 21.55
CA ASN A 304 -12.06 5.29 20.98
C ASN A 304 -12.96 4.11 21.33
N GLY A 305 -12.68 3.38 22.44
CA GLY A 305 -13.48 2.23 22.76
C GLY A 305 -13.46 1.82 24.23
N ALA A 306 -14.40 0.97 24.61
CA ALA A 306 -14.52 0.39 25.92
C ALA A 306 -14.73 -1.13 25.83
N VAL A 307 -14.49 -1.84 26.92
CA VAL A 307 -14.76 -3.27 27.06
C VAL A 307 -16.24 -3.55 26.72
N GLY A 308 -16.50 -4.53 25.91
CA GLY A 308 -17.84 -4.92 25.41
C GLY A 308 -18.29 -4.18 24.14
N GLN A 309 -17.61 -3.13 23.69
CA GLN A 309 -17.90 -2.47 22.42
C GLN A 309 -17.32 -3.24 21.24
N THR A 310 -17.91 -3.04 20.06
CA THR A 310 -17.39 -3.61 18.81
C THR A 310 -16.26 -2.71 18.31
N ALA A 311 -15.11 -3.29 18.08
CA ALA A 311 -13.94 -2.68 17.43
C ALA A 311 -13.70 -3.33 16.07
N GLY A 312 -12.96 -2.64 15.19
CA GLY A 312 -12.62 -3.11 13.85
C GLY A 312 -11.54 -2.24 13.23
N THR A 313 -11.63 -2.02 11.93
CA THR A 313 -10.60 -1.35 11.10
C THR A 313 -10.50 0.17 11.31
N THR A 314 -11.39 0.77 12.09
CA THR A 314 -11.26 2.19 12.48
C THR A 314 -10.25 2.34 13.60
N ALA A 315 -9.58 3.50 13.67
CA ALA A 315 -8.62 3.82 14.73
C ALA A 315 -9.25 3.60 16.12
N PHE A 316 -8.66 2.69 16.90
CA PHE A 316 -9.12 2.29 18.22
C PHE A 316 -8.28 2.93 19.34
N ILE A 317 -6.96 2.97 19.17
CA ILE A 317 -6.00 3.64 20.07
C ILE A 317 -5.04 4.44 19.22
N THR A 318 -4.80 5.70 19.63
CA THR A 318 -3.75 6.54 19.04
C THR A 318 -2.59 6.63 20.02
N LEU A 319 -1.41 6.27 19.57
CA LEU A 319 -0.15 6.43 20.30
C LEU A 319 0.62 7.62 19.75
N ALA A 320 1.27 8.36 20.66
CA ALA A 320 2.19 9.43 20.31
C ALA A 320 3.56 9.19 20.95
N GLU A 321 4.62 9.34 20.17
CA GLU A 321 5.99 9.35 20.69
C GLU A 321 6.28 10.70 21.34
N MET A 322 6.45 10.69 22.66
CA MET A 322 6.65 11.91 23.48
C MET A 322 8.11 12.15 23.84
N ASP A 323 9.01 11.20 23.56
CA ASP A 323 10.43 11.29 23.95
C ASP A 323 11.19 12.38 23.18
N ASN A 324 10.69 12.77 22.01
CA ASN A 324 11.26 13.79 21.15
C ASN A 324 10.18 14.76 20.65
N PRO A 325 9.55 15.54 21.52
CA PRO A 325 8.51 16.45 21.09
C PRO A 325 9.05 17.49 20.11
N GLN A 326 8.28 17.76 19.09
CA GLN A 326 8.57 18.78 18.09
C GLN A 326 7.59 19.92 18.22
N VAL A 327 7.92 21.04 17.61
CA VAL A 327 7.01 22.17 17.50
C VAL A 327 6.69 22.38 16.03
N GLN A 328 5.43 22.29 15.69
CA GLN A 328 4.95 22.69 14.37
C GLN A 328 4.72 24.21 14.40
N VAL A 329 5.48 24.93 13.59
CA VAL A 329 5.48 26.40 13.55
C VAL A 329 4.89 26.88 12.25
N ASN A 330 4.05 27.90 12.32
CA ASN A 330 3.47 28.61 11.19
C ASN A 330 4.16 29.95 11.03
N ILE A 331 4.83 30.18 9.91
CA ILE A 331 5.52 31.43 9.57
C ILE A 331 4.76 32.10 8.43
N ASP A 332 4.58 33.42 8.53
CA ASP A 332 3.93 34.22 7.48
C ASP A 332 4.66 34.07 6.14
N GLU A 333 3.91 34.04 5.04
CA GLU A 333 4.47 33.90 3.67
C GLU A 333 5.50 35.02 3.38
N SER A 334 5.30 36.22 3.90
CA SER A 334 6.24 37.33 3.71
C SER A 334 7.63 37.06 4.30
N ASP A 335 7.73 36.23 5.34
CA ASP A 335 8.95 35.89 6.04
C ASP A 335 9.60 34.56 5.58
N MET A 336 9.00 33.89 4.59
CA MET A 336 9.45 32.58 4.08
C MET A 336 10.92 32.57 3.68
N GLN A 337 11.45 33.65 3.10
CA GLN A 337 12.86 33.74 2.69
C GLN A 337 13.85 33.65 3.84
N ASN A 338 13.39 33.90 5.07
CA ASN A 338 14.18 33.87 6.31
C ASN A 338 13.85 32.64 7.16
N PHE A 339 13.22 31.61 6.57
CA PHE A 339 12.86 30.37 7.24
C PHE A 339 13.39 29.18 6.44
N ALA A 340 14.35 28.44 6.99
CA ALA A 340 14.99 27.31 6.31
C ALA A 340 15.41 26.23 7.29
N VAL A 341 15.57 25.01 6.76
CA VAL A 341 16.11 23.88 7.53
C VAL A 341 17.51 24.18 8.05
N GLY A 342 17.77 23.77 9.28
CA GLY A 342 19.04 24.00 9.97
C GLY A 342 19.12 25.33 10.73
N CYS A 343 18.13 26.22 10.61
CA CYS A 343 18.11 27.46 11.36
C CYS A 343 17.85 27.21 12.85
N PRO A 344 18.61 27.85 13.75
CA PRO A 344 18.35 27.84 15.19
C PRO A 344 17.03 28.56 15.52
N ALA A 345 16.30 28.00 16.46
CA ALA A 345 15.05 28.53 16.94
C ALA A 345 15.07 28.66 18.47
N GLN A 346 14.36 29.64 18.98
CA GLN A 346 14.04 29.83 20.41
C GLN A 346 12.54 29.69 20.56
N VAL A 347 12.11 28.67 21.28
CA VAL A 347 10.68 28.37 21.49
C VAL A 347 10.27 28.85 22.90
N SER A 348 9.28 29.69 22.94
CA SER A 348 8.67 30.25 24.18
C SER A 348 7.25 29.71 24.30
N PHE A 349 6.85 29.34 25.52
CA PHE A 349 5.50 28.91 25.82
C PHE A 349 4.62 30.10 26.18
N THR A 350 3.49 30.24 25.50
CA THR A 350 2.57 31.37 25.69
C THR A 350 1.96 31.40 27.09
N SER A 351 1.84 30.23 27.73
CA SER A 351 1.24 30.08 29.07
C SER A 351 2.24 30.05 30.23
N SER A 352 3.55 30.18 29.96
CA SER A 352 4.59 30.04 30.96
C SER A 352 5.65 31.13 30.86
N THR A 353 6.15 31.59 32.00
CA THR A 353 7.30 32.49 32.11
C THR A 353 8.65 31.76 32.09
N ALA A 354 8.66 30.47 31.72
CA ALA A 354 9.86 29.65 31.61
C ALA A 354 10.81 30.23 30.53
N LYS A 355 12.10 29.99 30.71
CA LYS A 355 13.11 30.38 29.70
C LYS A 355 12.80 29.74 28.35
N PRO A 356 13.03 30.45 27.23
CA PRO A 356 12.89 29.88 25.90
C PRO A 356 13.75 28.63 25.77
N ILE A 357 13.20 27.60 25.10
CA ILE A 357 13.90 26.36 24.83
C ILE A 357 14.54 26.45 23.42
N ALA A 358 15.81 26.13 23.35
CA ALA A 358 16.51 26.07 22.08
C ALA A 358 16.02 24.90 21.22
N GLY A 359 15.99 25.10 19.91
CA GLY A 359 15.64 24.09 18.94
C GLY A 359 16.27 24.37 17.59
N THR A 360 16.06 23.50 16.65
CA THR A 360 16.53 23.64 15.27
C THR A 360 15.40 23.28 14.31
N VAL A 361 15.25 24.04 13.25
CA VAL A 361 14.30 23.73 12.16
C VAL A 361 14.77 22.48 11.45
N THR A 362 13.98 21.41 11.49
CA THR A 362 14.28 20.14 10.85
C THR A 362 13.57 19.95 9.52
N GLU A 363 12.42 20.59 9.38
CA GLU A 363 11.62 20.47 8.17
C GLU A 363 10.92 21.78 7.87
N VAL A 364 10.78 22.10 6.60
CA VAL A 364 9.96 23.21 6.09
C VAL A 364 9.06 22.63 5.00
N SER A 365 7.74 22.75 5.20
CA SER A 365 6.77 22.26 4.22
C SER A 365 6.91 23.02 2.90
N PRO A 366 6.93 22.32 1.77
CA PRO A 366 6.92 22.97 0.46
C PRO A 366 5.54 23.53 0.10
N GLU A 367 4.51 23.25 0.89
CA GLU A 367 3.13 23.63 0.65
C GLU A 367 2.75 24.80 1.56
N LEU A 368 2.09 25.81 0.94
CA LEU A 368 1.49 26.92 1.68
C LEU A 368 0.13 26.51 2.21
N VAL A 369 -0.10 26.77 3.48
CA VAL A 369 -1.36 26.50 4.15
C VAL A 369 -2.11 27.81 4.38
N THR A 370 -3.36 27.88 3.91
CA THR A 370 -4.23 29.03 4.16
C THR A 370 -5.25 28.67 5.23
N SER A 371 -5.26 29.44 6.32
CA SER A 371 -6.28 29.34 7.36
C SER A 371 -6.80 30.72 7.73
N ARG A 372 -8.13 30.87 7.78
CA ARG A 372 -8.79 32.15 8.11
C ARG A 372 -8.28 33.33 7.29
N SER A 373 -8.03 33.15 5.99
CA SER A 373 -7.53 34.14 5.05
C SER A 373 -6.06 34.62 5.31
N VAL A 374 -5.30 33.88 6.10
CA VAL A 374 -3.85 34.05 6.24
C VAL A 374 -3.13 32.87 5.65
N THR A 375 -2.16 33.19 4.80
CA THR A 375 -1.28 32.16 4.18
C THR A 375 0.02 32.08 4.97
N TYR A 376 0.44 30.88 5.30
CA TYR A 376 1.66 30.61 6.05
C TYR A 376 2.38 29.37 5.55
N VAL A 377 3.68 29.34 5.80
CA VAL A 377 4.55 28.18 5.63
C VAL A 377 4.60 27.44 6.96
N GLN A 378 4.42 26.13 6.91
CA GLN A 378 4.62 25.27 8.07
C GLN A 378 6.04 24.72 8.12
N GLY A 379 6.57 24.59 9.32
CA GLY A 379 7.82 23.86 9.55
C GLY A 379 7.84 23.17 10.90
N LEU A 380 8.73 22.22 11.03
CA LEU A 380 8.97 21.50 12.28
C LEU A 380 10.27 21.97 12.91
N VAL A 381 10.19 22.27 14.18
CA VAL A 381 11.34 22.62 15.04
C VAL A 381 11.55 21.50 16.03
N GLN A 382 12.69 20.83 15.96
CA GLN A 382 13.12 19.87 16.97
C GLN A 382 13.65 20.59 18.18
N LEU A 383 13.09 20.32 19.35
CA LEU A 383 13.55 20.90 20.61
C LEU A 383 14.82 20.18 21.11
N ASP A 384 15.68 20.91 21.80
CA ASP A 384 16.88 20.36 22.43
C ASP A 384 16.47 19.51 23.65
N LYS A 385 16.80 18.21 23.60
CA LYS A 385 16.51 17.26 24.68
C LYS A 385 17.12 17.65 26.02
N THR A 386 18.30 18.27 26.02
CA THR A 386 18.97 18.66 27.26
C THR A 386 18.23 19.78 27.99
N ALA A 387 17.58 20.64 27.23
CA ALA A 387 16.76 21.74 27.77
C ALA A 387 15.36 21.25 28.24
N LEU A 388 14.93 20.06 27.80
CA LEU A 388 13.65 19.45 28.20
C LEU A 388 13.75 18.55 29.43
N ALA A 389 14.96 18.31 29.95
CA ALA A 389 15.20 17.35 31.02
C ALA A 389 14.22 17.53 32.19
N GLY A 390 13.29 16.57 32.34
CA GLY A 390 12.30 16.54 33.42
C GLY A 390 10.99 17.26 33.18
N THR A 391 10.76 17.83 31.96
CA THR A 391 9.52 18.54 31.64
C THR A 391 8.76 17.78 30.56
N THR A 392 7.62 17.21 30.90
CA THR A 392 6.67 16.68 29.91
C THR A 392 5.86 17.83 29.32
N LEU A 393 5.97 18.02 28.00
CA LEU A 393 5.19 19.03 27.29
C LEU A 393 3.88 18.41 26.79
N PRO A 394 2.71 18.93 27.19
CA PRO A 394 1.45 18.45 26.63
C PRO A 394 1.39 18.72 25.13
N LEU A 395 0.88 17.76 24.37
CA LEU A 395 0.60 17.94 22.95
C LEU A 395 -0.48 19.01 22.74
N GLY A 396 -0.33 19.80 21.68
CA GLY A 396 -1.25 20.89 21.39
C GLY A 396 -0.99 22.19 22.20
N LEU A 397 0.04 22.23 23.06
CA LEU A 397 0.42 23.42 23.78
C LEU A 397 0.85 24.52 22.80
N ASP A 398 0.25 25.71 22.95
CA ASP A 398 0.55 26.85 22.10
C ASP A 398 1.92 27.46 22.45
N VAL A 399 2.71 27.69 21.40
CA VAL A 399 4.07 28.22 21.48
C VAL A 399 4.29 29.34 20.49
N SER A 400 5.28 30.20 20.81
CA SER A 400 5.86 31.17 19.89
C SER A 400 7.32 30.76 19.62
N ALA A 401 7.69 30.61 18.35
CA ALA A 401 9.05 30.30 17.95
C ALA A 401 9.69 31.50 17.26
N THR A 402 10.86 31.89 17.72
CA THR A 402 11.71 32.89 17.07
C THR A 402 12.83 32.14 16.34
N VAL A 403 12.79 32.13 15.01
CA VAL A 403 13.76 31.46 14.17
C VAL A 403 14.75 32.47 13.60
N THR A 404 16.06 32.20 13.70
CA THR A 404 17.12 33.11 13.28
C THR A 404 18.00 32.43 12.23
N CYS A 405 17.73 32.69 10.94
CA CYS A 405 18.46 32.05 9.83
C CYS A 405 19.69 32.83 9.38
N ARG A 406 19.70 34.11 9.62
CA ARG A 406 20.81 35.00 9.23
C ARG A 406 21.29 35.78 10.40
N SER A 407 22.57 35.65 10.74
CA SER A 407 23.19 36.44 11.82
C SER A 407 24.63 36.78 11.45
N ALA A 408 25.06 37.96 11.88
CA ALA A 408 26.43 38.40 11.79
C ALA A 408 26.87 38.80 13.23
N LYS A 409 27.74 37.98 13.82
CA LYS A 409 28.26 38.22 15.19
C LYS A 409 29.45 39.16 15.14
N ASN A 410 29.52 40.07 16.11
CA ASN A 410 30.62 41.02 16.26
C ASN A 410 30.88 41.85 14.99
N ALA A 411 29.83 42.11 14.20
CA ALA A 411 29.89 42.84 12.95
C ALA A 411 30.04 44.35 13.15
N LEU A 412 30.72 45.02 12.21
CA LEU A 412 30.67 46.47 12.17
C LEU A 412 29.29 46.93 11.72
N GLU A 413 28.60 47.71 12.53
CA GLU A 413 27.28 48.21 12.17
C GLU A 413 27.26 49.73 12.00
N ILE A 414 26.45 50.19 11.06
CA ILE A 414 26.07 51.58 10.91
C ILE A 414 24.54 51.65 10.73
N PRO A 415 23.91 52.80 11.04
CA PRO A 415 22.51 53.03 10.72
C PRO A 415 22.26 52.90 9.21
N THR A 416 21.17 52.26 8.81
CA THR A 416 20.81 52.10 7.39
C THR A 416 20.70 53.42 6.64
N GLN A 417 20.36 54.53 7.37
CA GLN A 417 20.27 55.87 6.79
C GLN A 417 21.63 56.45 6.36
N ALA A 418 22.76 55.91 6.86
CA ALA A 418 24.11 56.35 6.50
C ALA A 418 24.61 55.69 5.20
N LEU A 419 23.84 54.73 4.62
CA LEU A 419 24.22 53.99 3.42
C LEU A 419 23.59 54.65 2.19
N TYR A 420 24.42 55.07 1.25
CA TYR A 420 24.02 55.74 0.01
C TYR A 420 24.21 54.82 -1.19
N GLU A 421 23.26 54.90 -2.14
CA GLU A 421 23.25 54.23 -3.44
C GLU A 421 23.67 52.75 -3.37
N PRO A 422 22.97 51.88 -2.64
CA PRO A 422 23.31 50.50 -2.55
C PRO A 422 23.10 49.79 -3.92
N ALA A 423 24.19 49.22 -4.47
CA ALA A 423 24.16 48.45 -5.68
C ALA A 423 24.77 47.05 -5.39
N GLY A 424 23.93 46.00 -5.44
CA GLY A 424 24.36 44.67 -5.09
C GLY A 424 24.78 44.56 -3.62
N LYS A 425 26.08 44.40 -3.35
CA LYS A 425 26.67 44.39 -2.00
C LYS A 425 27.61 45.57 -1.77
N SER A 426 27.67 46.54 -2.67
CA SER A 426 28.50 47.75 -2.59
C SER A 426 27.64 48.98 -2.42
N ALA A 427 28.13 49.94 -1.66
CA ALA A 427 27.50 51.21 -1.42
C ALA A 427 28.59 52.19 -1.01
N TYR A 428 28.24 53.47 -0.83
CA TYR A 428 29.17 54.40 -0.21
C TYR A 428 28.56 55.05 1.02
N VAL A 429 29.42 55.54 1.88
CA VAL A 429 29.11 56.27 3.11
C VAL A 429 29.91 57.56 3.15
N TYR A 430 29.43 58.55 3.89
CA TYR A 430 30.24 59.74 4.20
C TYR A 430 30.81 59.61 5.60
N VAL A 431 32.16 59.59 5.70
CA VAL A 431 32.88 59.53 6.96
C VAL A 431 33.45 60.95 7.26
N LEU A 432 33.32 61.43 8.49
CA LEU A 432 33.93 62.68 8.86
C LEU A 432 35.48 62.52 9.00
N ASP A 433 36.23 63.42 8.30
CA ASP A 433 37.66 63.56 8.50
C ASP A 433 38.02 64.21 9.84
N ALA A 434 39.33 64.37 10.11
CA ALA A 434 39.79 65.00 11.33
C ALA A 434 39.40 66.50 11.45
N GLN A 435 38.99 67.12 10.34
CA GLN A 435 38.56 68.47 10.24
C GLN A 435 37.00 68.62 10.33
N GLY A 436 36.27 67.46 10.38
CA GLY A 436 34.83 67.43 10.44
C GLY A 436 34.11 67.54 9.12
N ASN A 437 34.80 67.36 7.96
CA ASN A 437 34.21 67.35 6.64
C ASN A 437 33.80 65.95 6.22
N PRO A 438 32.68 65.82 5.52
CA PRO A 438 32.24 64.48 5.00
C PRO A 438 33.07 64.09 3.79
N VAL A 439 33.72 62.92 3.89
CA VAL A 439 34.49 62.31 2.80
C VAL A 439 33.75 61.02 2.37
N GLN A 440 33.48 60.91 1.08
CA GLN A 440 32.86 59.74 0.50
C GLN A 440 33.82 58.57 0.58
N ARG A 441 33.34 57.42 1.01
CA ARG A 441 34.10 56.18 1.09
C ARG A 441 33.25 54.99 0.63
N ASP A 442 33.77 54.21 -0.26
CA ASP A 442 33.13 52.96 -0.75
C ASP A 442 33.20 51.89 0.34
N VAL A 443 32.09 51.20 0.53
CA VAL A 443 31.94 50.12 1.51
C VAL A 443 31.30 48.90 0.89
N VAL A 444 31.70 47.76 1.40
CA VAL A 444 31.00 46.49 1.13
C VAL A 444 30.14 46.15 2.33
N PHE A 445 28.84 46.03 2.12
CA PHE A 445 27.94 45.67 3.18
C PHE A 445 27.46 44.22 3.14
N GLY A 446 27.02 43.70 4.25
CA GLY A 446 26.54 42.35 4.43
C GLY A 446 25.06 42.26 4.78
N LEU A 447 24.79 41.86 6.00
CA LEU A 447 23.44 41.75 6.54
C LEU A 447 22.82 43.18 6.72
N LYS A 448 21.64 43.37 6.15
CA LYS A 448 20.88 44.63 6.30
C LYS A 448 19.57 44.32 7.01
N ILE A 449 19.36 45.03 8.13
CA ILE A 449 18.10 45.04 8.87
C ILE A 449 17.46 46.41 8.77
N THR A 450 16.27 46.57 9.28
CA THR A 450 15.53 47.85 9.20
C THR A 450 16.31 49.05 9.71
N ALA A 451 16.99 48.92 10.86
CA ALA A 451 17.67 50.03 11.55
C ALA A 451 19.17 50.10 11.22
N PHE A 452 19.84 48.97 10.99
CA PHE A 452 21.28 48.86 10.85
C PHE A 452 21.70 48.00 9.70
N VAL A 453 22.94 48.18 9.26
CA VAL A 453 23.58 47.37 8.22
C VAL A 453 24.99 46.94 8.63
N GLU A 454 25.32 45.68 8.36
CA GLU A 454 26.67 45.16 8.54
C GLU A 454 27.60 45.71 7.49
N ILE A 455 28.75 46.21 7.91
CA ILE A 455 29.86 46.59 7.00
C ILE A 455 30.95 45.54 7.08
N LYS A 456 31.26 44.91 5.92
CA LYS A 456 32.29 43.91 5.82
C LYS A 456 33.67 44.50 5.57
N SER A 457 33.71 45.62 4.83
CA SER A 457 34.98 46.34 4.56
C SER A 457 34.70 47.81 4.22
N GLY A 458 35.71 48.64 4.41
CA GLY A 458 35.67 50.08 4.11
C GLY A 458 35.55 51.00 5.32
N LEU A 459 35.21 50.46 6.52
CA LEU A 459 35.12 51.23 7.76
C LEU A 459 35.92 50.57 8.91
N SER A 460 36.28 51.38 9.89
CA SER A 460 36.90 50.99 11.14
C SER A 460 36.03 51.35 12.34
N VAL A 461 36.20 50.61 13.47
CA VAL A 461 35.50 50.91 14.71
C VAL A 461 35.84 52.30 15.20
N GLY A 462 34.85 53.08 15.58
CA GLY A 462 35.01 54.44 16.13
C GLY A 462 35.00 55.55 15.09
N GLU A 463 34.96 55.24 13.79
CA GLU A 463 34.73 56.22 12.74
C GLU A 463 33.28 56.82 12.87
N ARG A 464 33.11 58.06 12.47
CA ARG A 464 31.78 58.70 12.44
C ARG A 464 31.25 58.76 11.03
N VAL A 465 30.12 58.13 10.83
CA VAL A 465 29.39 58.16 9.53
C VAL A 465 28.24 59.17 9.62
N VAL A 466 28.03 59.90 8.52
CA VAL A 466 26.96 60.90 8.42
C VAL A 466 25.64 60.19 8.15
N THR A 467 24.62 60.55 8.93
CA THR A 467 23.26 59.97 8.80
C THR A 467 22.25 60.97 8.22
N THR A 468 22.64 62.25 8.09
CA THR A 468 21.82 63.27 7.45
C THR A 468 22.01 63.21 5.95
N PRO A 469 20.92 63.30 5.11
CA PRO A 469 21.09 63.43 3.66
C PRO A 469 22.00 64.63 3.36
N LEU A 470 23.05 64.39 2.57
CA LEU A 470 23.87 65.45 2.04
C LEU A 470 23.18 66.04 0.79
N PRO A 471 23.19 67.36 0.61
CA PRO A 471 22.51 68.01 -0.51
C PRO A 471 23.06 67.60 -1.87
#